data_c58cc7fb64d33925650dd1ec12c8d54c
#
_entry.id   c58cc7fb64d33925650dd1ec12c8d54c
#
_cell.length_a   1.000
_cell.length_b   1.000
_cell.length_c   1.000
_cell.angle_alpha   90.00
_cell.angle_beta   90.00
_cell.angle_gamma   90.00
#
_symmetry.space_group_name_H-M   'P 1'
#
loop_
_entity.id
_entity.type
_entity.pdbx_description
1 polymer ?
#
loop_
_entity_poly.entity_id
_entity_poly.type
_entity_poly.pdbx_seq_one_letter_code
_entity_poly.pdbx_strand_id
1 'polypeptide(L)'
;GDVNHVDATAIHHLLLAGLTPVIAPLTHDGQGHMLNTNADTMASETAKAMANMKTANGELAYDVTLVYCFEKPGVLANPDDDNSVIPNIGHEDFQRLVDNGTISGGMKPKIENALAAVDNGVGRVIITQPTALDGKTGTVVGR
;
A
#
# COMPACT_ATOMS: atom_id res chain seq x y z
N GLY A 1 10.43 -9.79 9.81
CA GLY A 1 9.35 -10.07 10.76
C GLY A 1 8.00 -9.88 10.13
N ASP A 2 7.00 -10.54 10.65
CA ASP A 2 5.61 -10.33 10.26
C ASP A 2 4.99 -9.23 11.14
N VAL A 3 4.11 -8.40 10.58
CA VAL A 3 3.43 -7.35 11.35
C VAL A 3 2.14 -7.91 11.93
N ASN A 4 2.12 -8.06 13.25
CA ASN A 4 0.95 -8.56 13.97
C ASN A 4 0.06 -7.45 14.52
N HIS A 5 0.63 -6.27 14.72
CA HIS A 5 -0.08 -5.13 15.29
C HIS A 5 0.51 -3.81 14.82
N VAL A 6 -0.36 -2.83 14.56
CA VAL A 6 -0.01 -1.43 14.30
C VAL A 6 -0.72 -0.57 15.32
N ASP A 7 0.02 0.28 16.03
CA ASP A 7 -0.56 1.25 16.97
C ASP A 7 -1.14 2.45 16.18
N ALA A 8 -2.32 2.25 15.62
CA ALA A 8 -3.04 3.27 14.89
C ALA A 8 -3.38 4.49 15.78
N THR A 9 -3.57 4.28 17.08
CA THR A 9 -3.87 5.37 18.03
C THR A 9 -2.67 6.30 18.19
N ALA A 10 -1.46 5.76 18.30
CA ALA A 10 -0.25 6.57 18.35
C ALA A 10 -0.05 7.38 17.06
N ILE A 11 -0.25 6.76 15.90
CA ILE A 11 -0.18 7.44 14.59
C ILE A 11 -1.23 8.55 14.52
N HIS A 12 -2.46 8.28 14.93
CA HIS A 12 -3.55 9.27 14.98
C HIS A 12 -3.19 10.50 15.83
N HIS A 13 -2.63 10.29 17.02
CA HIS A 13 -2.22 11.40 17.88
C HIS A 13 -1.11 12.25 17.23
N LEU A 14 -0.16 11.66 16.55
CA LEU A 14 0.86 12.40 15.80
C LEU A 14 0.24 13.25 14.69
N LEU A 15 -0.70 12.69 13.93
CA LEU A 15 -1.43 13.43 12.89
C LEU A 15 -2.25 14.58 13.45
N LEU A 16 -2.95 14.39 14.56
CA LEU A 16 -3.69 15.46 15.25
C LEU A 16 -2.75 16.57 15.75
N ALA A 17 -1.52 16.24 16.12
CA ALA A 17 -0.51 17.23 16.51
C ALA A 17 0.13 17.96 15.30
N GLY A 18 -0.36 17.69 14.05
CA GLY A 18 0.16 18.30 12.83
C GLY A 18 1.49 17.72 12.35
N LEU A 19 1.89 16.56 12.88
CA LEU A 19 3.13 15.87 12.48
C LEU A 19 2.87 14.91 11.32
N THR A 20 3.87 14.74 10.47
CA THR A 20 3.88 13.70 9.42
C THR A 20 4.79 12.56 9.89
N PRO A 21 4.25 11.40 10.31
CA PRO A 21 5.06 10.27 10.74
C PRO A 21 5.87 9.70 9.56
N VAL A 22 7.17 9.48 9.78
CA VAL A 22 8.06 8.74 8.87
C VAL A 22 8.45 7.45 9.55
N ILE A 23 7.99 6.31 9.00
CA ILE A 23 8.09 5.01 9.62
C ILE A 23 9.19 4.19 8.92
N ALA A 24 10.20 3.78 9.68
CA ALA A 24 11.23 2.87 9.18
C ALA A 24 10.67 1.43 9.06
N PRO A 25 11.22 0.57 8.15
CA PRO A 25 10.80 -0.82 8.01
C PRO A 25 11.39 -1.70 9.13
N LEU A 26 11.17 -1.29 10.36
CA LEU A 26 11.61 -1.95 11.58
C LEU A 26 10.43 -2.17 12.52
N THR A 27 10.33 -3.38 13.03
CA THR A 27 9.34 -3.76 14.03
C THR A 27 10.01 -4.24 15.30
N HIS A 28 9.25 -4.54 16.34
CA HIS A 28 9.74 -5.14 17.57
C HIS A 28 8.78 -6.24 18.05
N ASP A 29 9.28 -7.17 18.83
CA ASP A 29 8.51 -8.28 19.38
C ASP A 29 7.89 -8.00 20.76
N GLY A 30 8.05 -6.78 21.29
CA GLY A 30 7.64 -6.40 22.63
C GLY A 30 8.58 -6.91 23.76
N GLN A 31 9.65 -7.62 23.41
CA GLN A 31 10.63 -8.18 24.35
C GLN A 31 12.01 -7.50 24.23
N GLY A 32 12.09 -6.41 23.47
CA GLY A 32 13.31 -5.64 23.26
C GLY A 32 14.12 -6.01 22.02
N HIS A 33 13.64 -6.92 21.18
CA HIS A 33 14.31 -7.26 19.94
C HIS A 33 13.75 -6.44 18.77
N MET A 34 14.64 -5.88 17.95
CA MET A 34 14.30 -5.19 16.71
C MET A 34 14.34 -6.18 15.55
N LEU A 35 13.31 -6.14 14.70
CA LEU A 35 13.13 -7.03 13.56
C LEU A 35 13.11 -6.22 12.26
N ASN A 36 13.92 -6.64 11.29
CA ASN A 36 13.80 -6.11 9.93
C ASN A 36 12.51 -6.61 9.28
N THR A 37 11.74 -5.72 8.68
CA THR A 37 10.44 -6.02 8.09
C THR A 37 10.39 -5.44 6.68
N ASN A 38 9.65 -6.09 5.78
CA ASN A 38 9.47 -5.59 4.42
C ASN A 38 8.71 -4.26 4.43
N ALA A 39 9.22 -3.26 3.71
CA ALA A 39 8.65 -1.90 3.69
C ALA A 39 7.24 -1.86 3.05
N ASP A 40 6.99 -2.65 1.99
CA ASP A 40 5.67 -2.72 1.36
C ASP A 40 4.65 -3.34 2.33
N THR A 41 5.06 -4.35 3.11
CA THR A 41 4.23 -4.93 4.18
C THR A 41 3.94 -3.90 5.26
N MET A 42 4.94 -3.15 5.73
CA MET A 42 4.76 -2.09 6.72
C MET A 42 3.77 -1.03 6.24
N ALA A 43 3.89 -0.59 5.00
CA ALA A 43 2.99 0.39 4.39
C ALA A 43 1.56 -0.15 4.30
N SER A 44 1.38 -1.38 3.83
CA SER A 44 0.07 -2.03 3.72
C SER A 44 -0.60 -2.20 5.09
N GLU A 45 0.11 -2.74 6.08
CA GLU A 45 -0.46 -2.96 7.42
C GLU A 45 -0.80 -1.63 8.11
N THR A 46 0.04 -0.60 7.96
CA THR A 46 -0.25 0.74 8.47
C THR A 46 -1.50 1.32 7.81
N ALA A 47 -1.61 1.23 6.48
CA ALA A 47 -2.77 1.71 5.74
C ALA A 47 -4.05 0.99 6.17
N LYS A 48 -4.03 -0.34 6.33
CA LYS A 48 -5.17 -1.14 6.81
C LYS A 48 -5.59 -0.74 8.23
N ALA A 49 -4.63 -0.57 9.14
CA ALA A 49 -4.90 -0.17 10.51
C ALA A 49 -5.57 1.21 10.57
N MET A 50 -5.07 2.18 9.81
CA MET A 50 -5.64 3.53 9.75
C MET A 50 -7.01 3.54 9.06
N ALA A 51 -7.22 2.76 7.99
CA ALA A 51 -8.49 2.66 7.28
C ALA A 51 -9.60 2.05 8.14
N ASN A 52 -9.25 1.20 9.09
CA ASN A 52 -10.21 0.55 10.02
C ASN A 52 -10.35 1.28 11.35
N MET A 53 -9.63 2.38 11.55
CA MET A 53 -9.73 3.17 12.77
C MET A 53 -11.09 3.85 12.85
N LYS A 54 -11.73 3.75 14.01
CA LYS A 54 -13.05 4.34 14.25
C LYS A 54 -12.97 5.51 15.24
N THR A 55 -13.82 6.50 14.98
CA THR A 55 -14.08 7.60 15.92
C THR A 55 -14.88 7.09 17.13
N ALA A 56 -15.03 7.93 18.15
CA ALA A 56 -15.87 7.62 19.31
C ALA A 56 -17.34 7.32 18.93
N ASN A 57 -17.83 7.84 17.80
CA ASN A 57 -19.17 7.59 17.28
C ASN A 57 -19.29 6.33 16.44
N GLY A 58 -18.18 5.56 16.26
CA GLY A 58 -18.15 4.33 15.48
C GLY A 58 -18.00 4.51 13.97
N GLU A 59 -17.84 5.75 13.48
CA GLU A 59 -17.57 6.05 12.08
C GLU A 59 -16.08 5.84 11.74
N LEU A 60 -15.75 5.63 10.47
CA LEU A 60 -14.36 5.56 10.03
C LEU A 60 -13.70 6.93 10.24
N ALA A 61 -12.51 6.93 10.87
CA ALA A 61 -11.76 8.16 11.14
C ALA A 61 -11.07 8.72 9.89
N TYR A 62 -10.74 7.87 8.93
CA TYR A 62 -9.95 8.20 7.74
C TYR A 62 -10.49 7.53 6.48
N ASP A 63 -10.41 8.25 5.37
CA ASP A 63 -10.39 7.68 4.02
C ASP A 63 -8.91 7.56 3.60
N VAL A 64 -8.42 6.33 3.48
CA VAL A 64 -7.00 6.06 3.29
C VAL A 64 -6.70 5.73 1.84
N THR A 65 -5.74 6.45 1.26
CA THR A 65 -5.09 6.08 0.00
C THR A 65 -3.66 5.63 0.28
N LEU A 66 -3.30 4.43 -0.13
CA LEU A 66 -1.94 3.92 -0.09
C LEU A 66 -1.24 4.18 -1.42
N VAL A 67 -0.06 4.79 -1.41
CA VAL A 67 0.73 5.03 -2.61
C VAL A 67 2.06 4.27 -2.51
N TYR A 68 2.24 3.31 -3.40
CA TYR A 68 3.53 2.64 -3.59
C TYR A 68 4.35 3.37 -4.66
N CYS A 69 5.54 3.84 -4.27
CA CYS A 69 6.47 4.48 -5.18
C CYS A 69 7.57 3.53 -5.60
N PHE A 70 7.86 3.46 -6.91
CA PHE A 70 8.98 2.70 -7.44
C PHE A 70 9.50 3.33 -8.75
N GLU A 71 10.40 2.63 -9.46
CA GLU A 71 11.15 3.21 -10.58
C GLU A 71 10.31 3.53 -11.83
N LYS A 72 9.17 2.85 -11.99
CA LYS A 72 8.31 2.96 -13.18
C LYS A 72 7.06 3.81 -12.89
N PRO A 73 6.47 4.41 -13.94
CA PRO A 73 5.28 5.27 -13.79
C PRO A 73 4.02 4.53 -13.35
N GLY A 74 4.04 3.21 -13.33
CA GLY A 74 2.95 2.33 -12.94
C GLY A 74 3.29 0.89 -13.26
N VAL A 75 2.30 0.00 -13.23
CA VAL A 75 2.43 -1.37 -13.74
C VAL A 75 2.36 -1.30 -15.27
N LEU A 76 3.40 -1.79 -15.95
CA LEU A 76 3.52 -1.70 -17.41
C LEU A 76 3.01 -2.98 -18.08
N ALA A 77 2.27 -2.82 -19.18
CA ALA A 77 1.93 -3.95 -20.05
C ALA A 77 3.16 -4.46 -20.82
N ASN A 78 4.09 -3.56 -21.16
CA ASN A 78 5.39 -3.86 -21.73
C ASN A 78 6.48 -3.22 -20.86
N PRO A 79 7.37 -3.98 -20.20
CA PRO A 79 8.42 -3.46 -19.32
C PRO A 79 9.37 -2.44 -19.96
N ASP A 80 9.52 -2.49 -21.28
CA ASP A 80 10.41 -1.62 -22.06
C ASP A 80 9.73 -0.34 -22.56
N ASP A 81 8.42 -0.18 -22.32
CA ASP A 81 7.65 0.99 -22.75
C ASP A 81 6.94 1.67 -21.57
N ASP A 82 7.50 2.77 -21.10
CA ASP A 82 6.94 3.55 -19.98
C ASP A 82 5.55 4.17 -20.29
N ASN A 83 5.13 4.20 -21.57
CA ASN A 83 3.79 4.65 -21.96
C ASN A 83 2.74 3.54 -21.88
N SER A 84 3.15 2.30 -21.62
CA SER A 84 2.27 1.13 -21.54
C SER A 84 1.66 0.91 -20.15
N VAL A 85 1.47 1.98 -19.36
CA VAL A 85 0.90 1.87 -18.00
C VAL A 85 -0.51 1.30 -18.06
N ILE A 86 -0.73 0.25 -17.28
CA ILE A 86 -2.07 -0.32 -17.05
C ILE A 86 -2.77 0.57 -16.02
N PRO A 87 -3.85 1.28 -16.39
CA PRO A 87 -4.44 2.29 -15.51
C PRO A 87 -5.14 1.70 -14.28
N ASN A 88 -5.76 0.52 -14.43
CA ASN A 88 -6.49 -0.14 -13.35
C ASN A 88 -6.21 -1.63 -13.33
N ILE A 89 -6.08 -2.20 -12.12
CA ILE A 89 -5.92 -3.65 -11.92
C ILE A 89 -6.85 -4.08 -10.77
N GLY A 90 -7.87 -4.87 -11.09
CA GLY A 90 -8.68 -5.58 -10.12
C GLY A 90 -8.22 -7.03 -9.95
N HIS A 91 -8.94 -7.82 -9.14
CA HIS A 91 -8.61 -9.24 -8.90
C HIS A 91 -8.61 -10.08 -10.18
N GLU A 92 -9.59 -9.91 -11.05
CA GLU A 92 -9.69 -10.66 -12.32
C GLU A 92 -8.57 -10.27 -13.27
N ASP A 93 -8.28 -8.95 -13.39
CA ASP A 93 -7.16 -8.46 -14.19
C ASP A 93 -5.83 -8.98 -13.70
N PHE A 94 -5.62 -8.97 -12.39
CA PHE A 94 -4.39 -9.47 -11.77
C PHE A 94 -4.14 -10.93 -12.14
N GLN A 95 -5.15 -11.81 -11.98
CA GLN A 95 -4.99 -13.22 -12.33
C GLN A 95 -4.65 -13.39 -13.82
N ARG A 96 -5.35 -12.72 -14.70
CA ARG A 96 -5.10 -12.72 -16.14
C ARG A 96 -3.69 -12.24 -16.50
N LEU A 97 -3.21 -11.18 -15.85
CA LEU A 97 -1.90 -10.57 -16.08
C LEU A 97 -0.75 -11.44 -15.53
N VAL A 98 -1.00 -12.22 -14.48
CA VAL A 98 -0.08 -13.24 -13.99
C VAL A 98 0.00 -14.43 -14.95
N ASP A 99 -1.17 -14.94 -15.39
CA ASP A 99 -1.25 -16.12 -16.24
C ASP A 99 -0.60 -15.89 -17.62
N ASN A 100 -0.68 -14.68 -18.16
CA ASN A 100 -0.05 -14.31 -19.43
C ASN A 100 1.40 -13.81 -19.29
N GLY A 101 1.94 -13.76 -18.05
CA GLY A 101 3.33 -13.39 -17.77
C GLY A 101 3.62 -11.88 -17.77
N THR A 102 2.63 -11.02 -17.94
CA THR A 102 2.78 -9.55 -17.86
C THR A 102 3.21 -9.12 -16.46
N ILE A 103 2.60 -9.71 -15.43
CA ILE A 103 2.98 -9.50 -14.03
C ILE A 103 3.79 -10.69 -13.56
N SER A 104 5.06 -10.45 -13.22
CA SER A 104 5.99 -11.47 -12.76
C SER A 104 6.96 -10.93 -11.72
N GLY A 105 7.79 -11.81 -11.13
CA GLY A 105 8.85 -11.43 -10.20
C GLY A 105 8.35 -10.61 -9.01
N GLY A 106 9.08 -9.56 -8.67
CA GLY A 106 8.79 -8.69 -7.51
C GLY A 106 7.51 -7.86 -7.63
N MET A 107 6.94 -7.71 -8.83
CA MET A 107 5.69 -6.97 -9.03
C MET A 107 4.48 -7.77 -8.53
N LYS A 108 4.51 -9.10 -8.65
CA LYS A 108 3.41 -9.97 -8.21
C LYS A 108 3.06 -9.77 -6.72
N PRO A 109 3.98 -9.94 -5.74
CA PRO A 109 3.68 -9.73 -4.33
C PRO A 109 3.27 -8.27 -4.01
N LYS A 110 3.76 -7.30 -4.76
CA LYS A 110 3.36 -5.90 -4.58
C LYS A 110 1.87 -5.68 -4.90
N ILE A 111 1.39 -6.22 -6.00
CA ILE A 111 -0.03 -6.13 -6.38
C ILE A 111 -0.90 -6.98 -5.46
N GLU A 112 -0.44 -8.16 -5.05
CA GLU A 112 -1.13 -9.00 -4.04
C GLU A 112 -1.33 -8.22 -2.73
N ASN A 113 -0.29 -7.55 -2.22
CA ASN A 113 -0.38 -6.71 -1.04
C ASN A 113 -1.33 -5.51 -1.24
N ALA A 114 -1.33 -4.92 -2.44
CA ALA A 114 -2.22 -3.82 -2.78
C ALA A 114 -3.69 -4.25 -2.80
N LEU A 115 -4.00 -5.38 -3.44
CA LEU A 115 -5.35 -5.97 -3.45
C LEU A 115 -5.80 -6.33 -2.03
N ALA A 116 -4.93 -6.98 -1.25
CA ALA A 116 -5.22 -7.32 0.14
C ALA A 116 -5.47 -6.06 1.01
N ALA A 117 -4.82 -4.93 0.74
CA ALA A 117 -5.08 -3.68 1.43
C ALA A 117 -6.48 -3.14 1.12
N VAL A 118 -6.89 -3.15 -0.16
CA VAL A 118 -8.24 -2.73 -0.58
C VAL A 118 -9.32 -3.63 0.01
N ASP A 119 -9.11 -4.95 0.01
CA ASP A 119 -10.05 -5.92 0.59
C ASP A 119 -10.22 -5.71 2.11
N ASN A 120 -9.21 -5.14 2.77
CA ASN A 120 -9.21 -4.83 4.19
C ASN A 120 -9.51 -3.36 4.52
N GLY A 121 -10.20 -2.65 3.63
CA GLY A 121 -10.80 -1.35 3.92
C GLY A 121 -10.01 -0.13 3.47
N VAL A 122 -8.81 -0.29 2.89
CA VAL A 122 -8.10 0.82 2.25
C VAL A 122 -8.91 1.30 1.04
N GLY A 123 -9.23 2.58 0.98
CA GLY A 123 -10.13 3.12 -0.06
C GLY A 123 -9.55 2.97 -1.46
N ARG A 124 -8.23 3.13 -1.62
CA ARG A 124 -7.53 3.03 -2.89
C ARG A 124 -6.05 2.76 -2.69
N VAL A 125 -5.46 1.97 -3.60
CA VAL A 125 -4.00 1.81 -3.70
C VAL A 125 -3.54 2.29 -5.08
N ILE A 126 -2.47 3.07 -5.11
CA ILE A 126 -1.85 3.58 -6.34
C ILE A 126 -0.41 3.11 -6.40
N ILE A 127 0.00 2.58 -7.55
CA ILE A 127 1.38 2.23 -7.84
C ILE A 127 1.91 3.23 -8.87
N THR A 128 2.94 4.01 -8.50
CA THR A 128 3.46 5.11 -9.32
C THR A 128 4.95 5.36 -9.06
N GLN A 129 5.50 6.40 -9.67
CA GLN A 129 6.87 6.87 -9.44
C GLN A 129 6.90 8.09 -8.48
N PRO A 130 8.02 8.34 -7.77
CA PRO A 130 8.12 9.42 -6.79
C PRO A 130 7.88 10.83 -7.34
N THR A 131 8.04 11.02 -8.65
CA THR A 131 7.81 12.31 -9.34
C THR A 131 6.35 12.55 -9.71
N ALA A 132 5.45 11.60 -9.47
CA ALA A 132 4.05 11.65 -9.87
C ALA A 132 3.10 11.35 -8.68
N LEU A 133 3.32 12.01 -7.53
CA LEU A 133 2.52 11.86 -6.31
C LEU A 133 1.26 12.75 -6.31
N ASP A 134 0.59 12.82 -7.43
CA ASP A 134 -0.63 13.63 -7.60
C ASP A 134 -1.92 12.91 -7.17
N GLY A 135 -1.81 11.66 -6.73
CA GLY A 135 -2.94 10.81 -6.35
C GLY A 135 -3.80 10.32 -7.52
N LYS A 136 -3.34 10.48 -8.75
CA LYS A 136 -4.06 10.13 -9.99
C LYS A 136 -3.22 9.37 -11.00
N THR A 137 -1.94 9.74 -11.13
CA THR A 137 -1.00 9.13 -12.09
C THR A 137 -0.52 7.79 -11.58
N GLY A 138 -0.47 6.81 -12.47
CA GLY A 138 0.00 5.45 -12.16
C GLY A 138 -1.08 4.39 -12.37
N THR A 139 -0.89 3.24 -11.73
CA THR A 139 -1.85 2.14 -11.73
C THR A 139 -2.68 2.19 -10.46
N VAL A 140 -3.99 2.30 -10.60
CA VAL A 140 -4.92 2.14 -9.47
C VAL A 140 -5.21 0.65 -9.28
N VAL A 141 -4.94 0.13 -8.09
CA VAL A 141 -5.28 -1.24 -7.70
C VAL A 141 -6.53 -1.18 -6.81
N GLY A 142 -7.53 -1.95 -7.19
CA GLY A 142 -8.79 -1.93 -6.47
C GLY A 142 -9.90 -2.72 -7.16
N ARG A 143 -11.13 -2.39 -6.78
CA ARG A 143 -12.34 -3.07 -7.28
C ARG A 143 -12.67 -2.67 -8.70
#